data_30eacc042920525e2e18ec79c3b5a701
#
_entry.id   30eacc042920525e2e18ec79c3b5a701
#
_cell.length_a   1.000
_cell.length_b   1.000
_cell.length_c   1.000
_cell.angle_alpha   90.00
_cell.angle_beta   90.00
_cell.angle_gamma   90.00
#
_symmetry.space_group_name_H-M   'P 1'
#
loop_
_entity.id
_entity.type
_entity.pdbx_description
1 polymer ?
#
loop_
_entity_poly.entity_id
_entity_poly.type
_entity_poly.pdbx_seq_one_letter_code
_entity_poly.pdbx_strand_id
1 'polypeptide(L)'
;SIAEFLNESSLLNVNGQVIYKFEASTNTPSAGTFVISGGGSSGSNLNSISHLIFHHLNSNQNNIAQYLNYFNGLFVMLTQTDDQNTFALYSATVSSNTANQTDFFLSFIEGNGVITGDKYYALSYSPKGQTDKTFVSNEISFLADTPVTINHNLNKFPSVTTVDTTGAHIIG
;
A
#
# COMPACT_ATOMS: atom_id res chain seq x y z
N SER A 1 -27.07 -17.54 -17.24
CA SER A 1 -28.17 -16.85 -16.56
C SER A 1 -27.73 -15.52 -15.96
N ILE A 2 -28.66 -14.68 -15.56
CA ILE A 2 -28.34 -13.42 -14.86
C ILE A 2 -27.61 -13.70 -13.54
N ALA A 3 -27.96 -14.74 -12.82
CA ALA A 3 -27.31 -15.12 -11.57
C ALA A 3 -25.87 -15.55 -11.78
N GLU A 4 -25.55 -16.28 -12.83
CA GLU A 4 -24.18 -16.63 -13.21
C GLU A 4 -23.39 -15.39 -13.61
N PHE A 5 -23.96 -14.51 -14.43
CA PHE A 5 -23.34 -13.25 -14.83
C PHE A 5 -23.03 -12.36 -13.61
N LEU A 6 -23.95 -12.20 -12.67
CA LEU A 6 -23.75 -11.42 -11.45
C LEU A 6 -22.68 -12.05 -10.55
N ASN A 7 -22.63 -13.38 -10.47
CA ASN A 7 -21.61 -14.07 -9.71
C ASN A 7 -20.22 -13.91 -10.35
N GLU A 8 -20.14 -14.04 -11.66
CA GLU A 8 -18.90 -13.79 -12.40
C GLU A 8 -18.46 -12.32 -12.32
N SER A 9 -19.40 -11.38 -12.40
CA SER A 9 -19.08 -9.95 -12.30
C SER A 9 -18.55 -9.53 -10.93
N SER A 10 -18.88 -10.25 -9.85
CA SER A 10 -18.31 -10.01 -8.52
C SER A 10 -16.81 -10.32 -8.43
N LEU A 11 -16.27 -11.09 -9.37
CA LEU A 11 -14.86 -11.43 -9.48
C LEU A 11 -14.11 -10.53 -10.47
N LEU A 12 -14.80 -9.63 -11.16
CA LEU A 12 -14.17 -8.70 -12.10
C LEU A 12 -13.35 -7.66 -11.34
N ASN A 13 -12.13 -7.43 -11.83
CA ASN A 13 -11.29 -6.37 -11.31
C ASN A 13 -11.82 -5.01 -11.81
N VAL A 14 -11.93 -4.07 -10.90
CA VAL A 14 -12.23 -2.67 -11.20
C VAL A 14 -10.96 -1.82 -11.06
N ASN A 15 -10.99 -0.60 -11.56
CA ASN A 15 -9.83 0.31 -11.51
C ASN A 15 -9.21 0.40 -10.11
N GLY A 16 -7.92 0.14 -10.03
CA GLY A 16 -7.16 0.19 -8.79
C GLY A 16 -7.37 -1.00 -7.85
N GLN A 17 -8.07 -2.04 -8.30
CA GLN A 17 -8.44 -3.19 -7.49
C GLN A 17 -8.24 -4.49 -8.27
N VAL A 18 -7.68 -5.51 -7.63
CA VAL A 18 -7.53 -6.87 -8.18
C VAL A 18 -8.05 -7.90 -7.19
N ILE A 19 -8.58 -9.01 -7.68
CA ILE A 19 -9.20 -10.03 -6.85
C ILE A 19 -8.38 -11.31 -6.89
N TYR A 20 -8.16 -11.87 -5.70
CA TYR A 20 -7.46 -13.12 -5.46
C TYR A 20 -8.18 -13.97 -4.43
N LYS A 21 -8.05 -15.28 -4.56
CA LYS A 21 -8.49 -16.22 -3.52
C LYS A 21 -7.35 -16.48 -2.54
N PHE A 22 -7.63 -16.49 -1.24
CA PHE A 22 -6.65 -16.89 -0.23
C PHE A 22 -6.53 -18.42 -0.18
N GLU A 23 -5.31 -18.90 -0.38
CA GLU A 23 -4.96 -20.32 -0.27
C GLU A 23 -4.18 -20.53 1.02
N ALA A 24 -4.78 -21.24 1.98
CA ALA A 24 -4.22 -21.46 3.30
C ALA A 24 -3.27 -22.64 3.33
N SER A 25 -2.35 -22.63 4.30
CA SER A 25 -1.47 -23.75 4.63
C SER A 25 -0.52 -24.19 3.51
N THR A 26 -0.17 -23.27 2.62
CA THR A 26 0.84 -23.48 1.58
C THR A 26 1.77 -22.28 1.48
N ASN A 27 2.97 -22.50 0.97
CA ASN A 27 4.00 -21.46 0.78
C ASN A 27 4.07 -20.94 -0.65
N THR A 28 3.41 -21.59 -1.58
CA THR A 28 3.45 -21.24 -3.00
C THR A 28 2.03 -21.07 -3.50
N PRO A 29 1.66 -19.88 -4.00
CA PRO A 29 0.31 -19.65 -4.50
C PRO A 29 0.09 -20.38 -5.83
N SER A 30 -1.11 -20.94 -6.00
CA SER A 30 -1.61 -21.42 -7.29
C SER A 30 -2.10 -20.23 -8.14
N ALA A 31 -2.32 -20.46 -9.43
CA ALA A 31 -2.89 -19.43 -10.32
C ALA A 31 -4.23 -18.89 -9.74
N GLY A 32 -4.33 -17.58 -9.63
CA GLY A 32 -5.52 -16.91 -9.08
C GLY A 32 -5.54 -16.79 -7.56
N THR A 33 -4.48 -17.22 -6.87
CA THR A 33 -4.42 -17.21 -5.40
C THR A 33 -3.28 -16.37 -4.85
N PHE A 34 -3.37 -16.09 -3.56
CA PHE A 34 -2.27 -15.60 -2.74
C PHE A 34 -2.19 -16.42 -1.44
N VAL A 35 -1.03 -16.37 -0.83
CA VAL A 35 -0.71 -17.11 0.41
C VAL A 35 -0.01 -16.22 1.42
N ILE A 36 -0.06 -16.61 2.69
CA ILE A 36 0.84 -16.05 3.70
C ILE A 36 2.16 -16.83 3.64
N SER A 37 3.28 -16.12 3.52
CA SER A 37 4.62 -16.74 3.56
C SER A 37 4.80 -17.54 4.85
N GLY A 38 5.44 -18.71 4.73
CA GLY A 38 5.57 -19.63 5.85
C GLY A 38 4.38 -20.56 6.04
N GLY A 39 3.41 -20.58 5.12
CA GLY A 39 2.26 -21.50 5.17
C GLY A 39 1.20 -21.10 6.18
N GLY A 40 0.92 -19.80 6.26
CA GLY A 40 -0.09 -19.26 7.16
C GLY A 40 -1.47 -19.90 7.00
N SER A 41 -2.12 -20.16 8.12
CA SER A 41 -3.39 -20.88 8.17
C SER A 41 -4.61 -19.95 8.09
N SER A 42 -5.74 -20.53 7.71
CA SER A 42 -7.05 -19.89 7.87
C SER A 42 -7.29 -19.52 9.34
N GLY A 43 -7.83 -18.33 9.59
CA GLY A 43 -8.06 -17.80 10.95
C GLY A 43 -6.91 -16.95 11.50
N SER A 44 -5.83 -16.75 10.74
CA SER A 44 -4.78 -15.82 11.15
C SER A 44 -5.30 -14.39 11.22
N ASN A 45 -4.93 -13.66 12.28
CA ASN A 45 -5.29 -12.25 12.41
C ASN A 45 -4.63 -11.41 11.32
N LEU A 46 -5.39 -10.54 10.68
CA LEU A 46 -4.85 -9.66 9.62
C LEU A 46 -3.74 -8.75 10.15
N ASN A 47 -3.80 -8.32 11.40
CA ASN A 47 -2.78 -7.48 12.02
C ASN A 47 -1.43 -8.19 12.26
N SER A 48 -1.40 -9.50 12.21
CA SER A 48 -0.17 -10.30 12.39
C SER A 48 0.51 -10.70 11.07
N ILE A 49 -0.13 -10.40 9.95
CA ILE A 49 0.40 -10.75 8.63
C ILE A 49 1.46 -9.72 8.23
N SER A 50 2.68 -10.18 8.00
CA SER A 50 3.81 -9.36 7.59
C SER A 50 4.38 -9.71 6.22
N HIS A 51 3.93 -10.80 5.61
CA HIS A 51 4.46 -11.26 4.33
C HIS A 51 3.39 -12.03 3.53
N LEU A 52 3.02 -11.51 2.37
CA LEU A 52 2.09 -12.15 1.43
C LEU A 52 2.78 -12.42 0.09
N ILE A 53 2.39 -13.50 -0.54
CA ILE A 53 2.89 -13.92 -1.86
C ILE A 53 1.69 -14.04 -2.79
N PHE A 54 1.71 -13.28 -3.89
CA PHE A 54 0.66 -13.28 -4.91
C PHE A 54 1.15 -13.95 -6.18
N HIS A 55 0.37 -14.87 -6.74
CA HIS A 55 0.62 -15.38 -8.08
C HIS A 55 0.45 -14.26 -9.12
N HIS A 56 1.20 -14.29 -10.23
CA HIS A 56 1.07 -13.27 -11.28
C HIS A 56 -0.28 -13.33 -11.99
N LEU A 57 -0.91 -14.50 -12.07
CA LEU A 57 -2.29 -14.64 -12.55
C LEU A 57 -3.26 -14.32 -11.41
N ASN A 58 -4.15 -13.36 -11.63
CA ASN A 58 -5.22 -13.03 -10.70
C ASN A 58 -6.38 -14.04 -10.80
N SER A 59 -7.47 -13.84 -10.05
CA SER A 59 -8.64 -14.73 -10.07
C SER A 59 -9.29 -14.90 -11.45
N ASN A 60 -9.13 -13.93 -12.36
CA ASN A 60 -9.60 -13.97 -13.74
C ASN A 60 -8.57 -14.56 -14.72
N GLN A 61 -7.46 -15.12 -14.21
CA GLN A 61 -6.36 -15.69 -15.00
C GLN A 61 -5.63 -14.66 -15.90
N ASN A 62 -5.71 -13.38 -15.57
CA ASN A 62 -4.93 -12.32 -16.22
C ASN A 62 -3.57 -12.17 -15.55
N ASN A 63 -2.51 -12.10 -16.35
CA ASN A 63 -1.18 -11.82 -15.85
C ASN A 63 -1.05 -10.33 -15.49
N ILE A 64 -0.84 -10.05 -14.21
CA ILE A 64 -0.74 -8.70 -13.66
C ILE A 64 0.60 -8.45 -12.95
N ALA A 65 1.66 -9.15 -13.34
CA ALA A 65 2.99 -9.03 -12.71
C ALA A 65 3.46 -7.58 -12.60
N GLN A 66 3.32 -6.79 -13.67
CA GLN A 66 3.70 -5.37 -13.70
C GLN A 66 2.87 -4.52 -12.73
N TYR A 67 1.58 -4.81 -12.63
CA TYR A 67 0.66 -4.11 -11.73
C TYR A 67 0.96 -4.44 -10.28
N LEU A 68 1.26 -5.70 -9.94
CA LEU A 68 1.71 -6.08 -8.60
C LEU A 68 3.02 -5.37 -8.23
N ASN A 69 3.96 -5.29 -9.15
CA ASN A 69 5.23 -4.59 -8.91
C ASN A 69 5.04 -3.08 -8.68
N TYR A 70 4.02 -2.48 -9.28
CA TYR A 70 3.66 -1.08 -9.06
C TYR A 70 3.26 -0.79 -7.61
N PHE A 71 2.78 -1.77 -6.85
CA PHE A 71 2.42 -1.62 -5.43
C PHE A 71 3.63 -1.40 -4.51
N ASN A 72 4.84 -1.57 -5.03
CA ASN A 72 6.07 -1.36 -4.25
C ASN A 72 6.15 0.06 -3.70
N GLY A 73 6.22 0.17 -2.38
CA GLY A 73 6.29 1.45 -1.67
C GLY A 73 4.95 2.17 -1.51
N LEU A 74 3.82 1.55 -1.87
CA LEU A 74 2.49 2.10 -1.70
C LEU A 74 1.81 1.57 -0.43
N PHE A 75 0.69 2.19 -0.05
CA PHE A 75 -0.26 1.58 0.86
C PHE A 75 -1.15 0.62 0.09
N VAL A 76 -1.40 -0.55 0.65
CA VAL A 76 -2.30 -1.54 0.08
C VAL A 76 -3.40 -1.88 1.07
N MET A 77 -4.61 -2.05 0.55
CA MET A 77 -5.75 -2.51 1.33
C MET A 77 -6.17 -3.88 0.82
N LEU A 78 -6.27 -4.83 1.74
CA LEU A 78 -6.81 -6.15 1.52
C LEU A 78 -8.18 -6.22 2.16
N THR A 79 -9.23 -6.53 1.39
CA THR A 79 -10.61 -6.55 1.89
C THR A 79 -11.29 -7.84 1.43
N GLN A 80 -11.93 -8.55 2.34
CA GLN A 80 -12.73 -9.72 1.98
C GLN A 80 -13.94 -9.29 1.17
N THR A 81 -14.17 -9.91 0.01
CA THR A 81 -15.18 -9.43 -0.96
C THR A 81 -16.63 -9.60 -0.51
N ASP A 82 -16.90 -10.57 0.35
CA ASP A 82 -18.23 -10.85 0.91
C ASP A 82 -18.41 -10.36 2.36
N ASP A 83 -17.39 -9.69 2.92
CA ASP A 83 -17.45 -9.06 4.25
C ASP A 83 -16.44 -7.90 4.35
N GLN A 84 -16.88 -6.68 4.02
CA GLN A 84 -16.03 -5.50 4.06
C GLN A 84 -15.57 -5.08 5.46
N ASN A 85 -16.14 -5.64 6.53
CA ASN A 85 -15.64 -5.45 7.88
C ASN A 85 -14.36 -6.25 8.17
N THR A 86 -14.06 -7.23 7.30
CA THR A 86 -12.79 -7.97 7.31
C THR A 86 -11.84 -7.33 6.31
N PHE A 87 -10.95 -6.47 6.80
CA PHE A 87 -10.01 -5.71 5.98
C PHE A 87 -8.72 -5.39 6.73
N ALA A 88 -7.68 -5.08 5.99
CA ALA A 88 -6.45 -4.52 6.55
C ALA A 88 -5.77 -3.57 5.57
N LEU A 89 -5.26 -2.48 6.11
CA LEU A 89 -4.38 -1.52 5.44
C LEU A 89 -2.94 -1.79 5.87
N TYR A 90 -2.05 -1.90 4.89
CA TYR A 90 -0.63 -2.12 5.11
C TYR A 90 0.21 -1.12 4.31
N SER A 91 1.40 -0.83 4.79
CA SER A 91 2.49 -0.33 3.96
C SER A 91 3.17 -1.52 3.31
N ALA A 92 3.35 -1.51 1.99
CA ALA A 92 3.87 -2.65 1.24
C ALA A 92 5.19 -2.33 0.54
N THR A 93 6.10 -3.30 0.52
CA THR A 93 7.31 -3.29 -0.30
C THR A 93 7.47 -4.63 -0.98
N VAL A 94 7.90 -4.64 -2.24
CA VAL A 94 8.24 -5.88 -2.93
C VAL A 94 9.56 -6.40 -2.36
N SER A 95 9.54 -7.62 -1.83
CA SER A 95 10.73 -8.28 -1.31
C SER A 95 11.40 -9.16 -2.35
N SER A 96 10.63 -9.76 -3.23
CA SER A 96 11.09 -10.64 -4.29
C SER A 96 10.09 -10.68 -5.44
N ASN A 97 10.59 -10.90 -6.65
CA ASN A 97 9.78 -11.05 -7.84
C ASN A 97 10.39 -12.17 -8.69
N THR A 98 9.64 -13.24 -8.90
CA THR A 98 10.04 -14.42 -9.67
C THR A 98 9.26 -14.50 -10.98
N ALA A 99 9.39 -15.60 -11.72
CA ALA A 99 8.67 -15.80 -12.97
C ALA A 99 7.13 -15.84 -12.79
N ASN A 100 6.64 -16.32 -11.63
CA ASN A 100 5.21 -16.60 -11.42
C ASN A 100 4.59 -15.89 -10.23
N GLN A 101 5.37 -15.23 -9.37
CA GLN A 101 4.87 -14.65 -8.14
C GLN A 101 5.62 -13.39 -7.73
N THR A 102 4.93 -12.53 -7.00
CA THR A 102 5.49 -11.36 -6.34
C THR A 102 5.27 -11.49 -4.83
N ASP A 103 6.35 -11.32 -4.09
CA ASP A 103 6.38 -11.39 -2.64
C ASP A 103 6.40 -9.98 -2.07
N PHE A 104 5.51 -9.72 -1.09
CA PHE A 104 5.42 -8.44 -0.40
C PHE A 104 5.76 -8.59 1.07
N PHE A 105 6.66 -7.74 1.56
CA PHE A 105 6.72 -7.40 2.98
C PHE A 105 5.66 -6.35 3.30
N LEU A 106 4.96 -6.56 4.41
CA LEU A 106 3.85 -5.73 4.84
C LEU A 106 4.07 -5.23 6.26
N SER A 107 3.76 -3.97 6.50
CA SER A 107 3.65 -3.41 7.84
C SER A 107 2.20 -3.00 8.06
N PHE A 108 1.56 -3.60 9.07
CA PHE A 108 0.17 -3.33 9.42
C PHE A 108 0.00 -1.89 9.89
N ILE A 109 -1.04 -1.22 9.42
CA ILE A 109 -1.42 0.14 9.81
C ILE A 109 -2.74 0.11 10.57
N GLU A 110 -3.78 -0.44 9.96
CA GLU A 110 -5.12 -0.50 10.53
C GLU A 110 -5.90 -1.65 9.87
N GLY A 111 -6.88 -2.19 10.58
CA GLY A 111 -7.75 -3.23 10.04
C GLY A 111 -8.48 -4.01 11.11
N ASN A 112 -9.29 -4.96 10.67
CA ASN A 112 -10.12 -5.80 11.51
C ASN A 112 -10.29 -7.19 10.92
N GLY A 113 -10.42 -8.18 11.76
CA GLY A 113 -10.79 -9.53 11.39
C GLY A 113 -9.62 -10.47 11.12
N VAL A 114 -9.97 -11.63 10.63
CA VAL A 114 -9.06 -12.75 10.34
C VAL A 114 -9.16 -13.13 8.86
N ILE A 115 -8.05 -13.62 8.32
CA ILE A 115 -8.05 -14.15 6.94
C ILE A 115 -8.63 -15.57 6.93
N THR A 116 -9.52 -15.84 5.99
CA THR A 116 -10.22 -17.13 5.90
C THR A 116 -9.87 -17.82 4.58
N GLY A 117 -9.47 -19.09 4.67
CA GLY A 117 -9.15 -19.93 3.52
C GLY A 117 -10.33 -20.02 2.53
N ASP A 118 -10.01 -20.09 1.25
CA ASP A 118 -10.95 -20.16 0.13
C ASP A 118 -11.87 -18.97 -0.07
N LYS A 119 -11.71 -17.90 0.72
CA LYS A 119 -12.39 -16.61 0.50
C LYS A 119 -11.64 -15.76 -0.51
N TYR A 120 -12.39 -14.91 -1.21
CA TYR A 120 -11.86 -13.94 -2.14
C TYR A 120 -11.58 -12.61 -1.45
N TYR A 121 -10.49 -11.99 -1.84
CA TYR A 121 -10.04 -10.70 -1.33
C TYR A 121 -9.76 -9.75 -2.48
N ALA A 122 -10.19 -8.52 -2.32
CA ALA A 122 -9.80 -7.43 -3.19
C ALA A 122 -8.51 -6.79 -2.64
N LEU A 123 -7.51 -6.69 -3.48
CA LEU A 123 -6.27 -5.95 -3.22
C LEU A 123 -6.35 -4.63 -3.98
N SER A 124 -6.30 -3.52 -3.26
CA SER A 124 -6.25 -2.18 -3.81
C SER A 124 -5.06 -1.41 -3.26
N TYR A 125 -4.70 -0.30 -3.87
CA TYR A 125 -3.60 0.54 -3.43
C TYR A 125 -4.05 1.97 -3.23
N SER A 126 -3.28 2.68 -2.40
CA SER A 126 -3.36 4.12 -2.22
C SER A 126 -1.95 4.69 -2.36
N PRO A 127 -1.75 5.76 -3.12
CA PRO A 127 -0.47 6.45 -3.09
C PRO A 127 -0.16 6.83 -1.64
N LYS A 128 1.09 6.65 -1.22
CA LYS A 128 1.54 7.32 0.01
C LYS A 128 1.34 8.81 -0.22
N GLY A 129 0.46 9.42 0.57
CA GLY A 129 0.29 10.86 0.56
C GLY A 129 1.69 11.49 0.66
N GLN A 130 2.01 12.43 -0.20
CA GLN A 130 3.19 13.25 0.03
C GLN A 130 2.92 13.93 1.35
N THR A 131 3.63 13.52 2.39
CA THR A 131 3.69 14.30 3.63
C THR A 131 4.08 15.70 3.21
N ASP A 132 3.29 16.68 3.61
CA ASP A 132 3.60 18.08 3.38
C ASP A 132 4.93 18.34 4.08
N LYS A 133 6.02 18.31 3.28
CA LYS A 133 7.36 18.44 3.82
C LYS A 133 7.52 19.90 4.22
N THR A 134 7.50 20.14 5.52
CA THR A 134 7.85 21.42 6.10
C THR A 134 9.32 21.39 6.50
N PHE A 135 10.08 22.34 6.02
CA PHE A 135 11.45 22.56 6.45
C PHE A 135 11.45 23.71 7.47
N VAL A 136 11.99 23.45 8.64
CA VAL A 136 12.22 24.46 9.66
C VAL A 136 13.74 24.62 9.82
N SER A 137 14.25 25.78 9.53
CA SER A 137 15.66 26.11 9.76
C SER A 137 15.86 26.49 11.23
N ASN A 138 17.03 26.19 11.75
CA ASN A 138 17.50 26.82 12.97
C ASN A 138 17.69 28.33 12.73
N GLU A 139 17.82 29.06 13.82
CA GLU A 139 18.05 30.52 13.79
C GLU A 139 19.21 30.87 12.80
N ILE A 140 18.92 31.76 11.87
CA ILE A 140 19.86 32.23 10.87
C ILE A 140 20.08 33.71 11.10
N SER A 141 21.32 34.10 11.39
CA SER A 141 21.68 35.52 11.51
C SER A 141 21.86 36.13 10.13
N PHE A 142 21.20 37.22 9.86
CA PHE A 142 21.28 38.00 8.62
C PHE A 142 22.18 39.21 8.86
N LEU A 143 23.12 39.44 7.93
CA LEU A 143 23.78 40.75 7.79
C LEU A 143 23.04 41.53 6.69
N ALA A 144 22.86 42.81 6.88
CA ALA A 144 22.25 43.68 5.87
C ALA A 144 22.96 43.52 4.53
N ASP A 145 22.19 43.43 3.47
CA ASP A 145 22.65 43.33 2.08
C ASP A 145 23.46 42.05 1.72
N THR A 146 23.41 41.03 2.56
CA THR A 146 24.07 39.75 2.29
C THR A 146 23.07 38.66 1.98
N PRO A 147 23.03 38.09 0.75
CA PRO A 147 22.18 36.98 0.44
C PRO A 147 22.48 35.73 1.30
N VAL A 148 21.45 35.08 1.85
CA VAL A 148 21.56 33.82 2.54
C VAL A 148 20.92 32.72 1.74
N THR A 149 21.62 31.64 1.47
CA THR A 149 21.11 30.47 0.78
C THR A 149 20.66 29.40 1.78
N ILE A 150 19.40 29.00 1.71
CA ILE A 150 18.83 27.94 2.54
C ILE A 150 18.52 26.75 1.66
N ASN A 151 19.23 25.63 1.89
CA ASN A 151 18.98 24.37 1.20
C ASN A 151 17.92 23.57 1.95
N HIS A 152 16.73 23.48 1.40
CA HIS A 152 15.57 22.82 2.05
C HIS A 152 15.30 21.39 1.57
N ASN A 153 15.91 20.95 0.48
CA ASN A 153 15.75 19.60 -0.12
C ASN A 153 14.28 19.10 -0.26
N LEU A 154 13.35 20.03 -0.41
CA LEU A 154 11.91 19.70 -0.49
C LEU A 154 11.47 19.24 -1.88
N ASN A 155 12.33 19.41 -2.88
CA ASN A 155 12.06 19.11 -4.29
C ASN A 155 10.82 19.82 -4.86
N LYS A 156 10.47 20.96 -4.29
CA LYS A 156 9.37 21.85 -4.70
C LYS A 156 9.72 23.30 -4.38
N PHE A 157 9.04 24.25 -5.00
CA PHE A 157 9.15 25.66 -4.62
C PHE A 157 8.44 25.89 -3.28
N PRO A 158 9.16 26.24 -2.21
CA PRO A 158 8.55 26.47 -0.92
C PRO A 158 7.86 27.83 -0.85
N SER A 159 6.80 27.92 -0.05
CA SER A 159 6.36 29.20 0.50
C SER A 159 7.21 29.50 1.72
N VAL A 160 7.86 30.65 1.73
CA VAL A 160 8.80 31.02 2.82
C VAL A 160 8.13 32.03 3.73
N THR A 161 8.15 31.73 5.03
CA THR A 161 7.73 32.64 6.09
C THR A 161 8.92 32.88 7.02
N THR A 162 9.26 34.10 7.29
CA THR A 162 10.29 34.48 8.25
C THR A 162 9.65 35.01 9.52
N VAL A 163 10.19 34.61 10.65
CA VAL A 163 9.77 35.08 11.97
C VAL A 163 10.99 35.55 12.76
N ASP A 164 10.82 36.49 13.65
CA ASP A 164 11.86 36.89 14.60
C ASP A 164 11.98 35.90 15.76
N THR A 165 12.90 36.17 16.68
CA THR A 165 13.14 35.32 17.86
C THR A 165 11.95 35.26 18.83
N THR A 166 10.96 36.13 18.66
CA THR A 166 9.71 36.10 19.46
C THR A 166 8.59 35.34 18.76
N GLY A 167 8.81 34.88 17.52
CA GLY A 167 7.80 34.24 16.69
C GLY A 167 6.92 35.21 15.89
N ALA A 168 7.23 36.49 15.90
CA ALA A 168 6.51 37.48 15.10
C ALA A 168 6.99 37.43 13.62
N HIS A 169 6.04 37.57 12.68
CA HIS A 169 6.34 37.61 11.26
C HIS A 169 7.18 38.84 10.91
N ILE A 170 8.27 38.62 10.17
CA ILE A 170 9.06 39.71 9.62
C ILE A 170 8.51 40.00 8.22
N ILE A 171 8.10 41.27 8.01
CA ILE A 171 7.71 41.78 6.72
C ILE A 171 8.94 42.45 6.11
N GLY A 172 9.42 41.89 4.98
CA GLY A 172 10.53 42.46 4.21
C GLY A 172 10.03 43.43 3.14
#